data_44da09cde2259c89232d22466e9331c8
#
_entry.id   44da09cde2259c89232d22466e9331c8
#
_cell.length_a   1.000
_cell.length_b   1.000
_cell.length_c   1.000
_cell.angle_alpha   90.00
_cell.angle_beta   90.00
_cell.angle_gamma   90.00
#
_symmetry.space_group_name_H-M   'P 1'
#
loop_
_entity.id
_entity.type
_entity.pdbx_description
1 polymer ?
#
loop_
_entity_poly.entity_id
_entity_poly.type
_entity_poly.pdbx_seq_one_letter_code
_entity_poly.pdbx_strand_id
1 'polypeptide(L)'
;KNNLTILDVFKSLEIPVQVNDAQNYFQATEIRTMIALLQLIDNPYQDIPLAAVLRSPIVGLKENELVLIRLANKETSYYEAFLTFNQKMEPTMEEAVVQEKTIRFAESLEKWREQARRNQISNLLWTIYRETAYLDYVGGLPVGKQRQANLYALVDRAAAYEKTTFRGLFQFVRFIEKMQEKDKDLAEPVVLSEENAVRVMTIHASKGLEFPVVFVLDMTKEFNVSDLNERYIFEENLGVGIRYLQPEERVMYDTLPFLAIKQVRLRKLLSEEMRKLYVALTRAEQKLFLVGSYKDQAAMWKEWLKVGDVETLVLPAENRLQSKSSLMNWEIGR
;
A
#
# COMPACT_ATOMS: atom_id res chain seq x y z
N LYS A 1 0.53 5.77 -5.69
CA LYS A 1 0.41 6.89 -4.73
C LYS A 1 -0.84 7.74 -4.96
N ASN A 2 -1.37 7.84 -6.18
CA ASN A 2 -2.53 8.69 -6.52
C ASN A 2 -3.87 8.01 -6.27
N ASN A 3 -3.92 6.73 -5.93
CA ASN A 3 -5.16 5.97 -5.76
C ASN A 3 -6.08 6.56 -4.68
N LEU A 4 -5.52 7.04 -3.57
CA LEU A 4 -6.30 7.67 -2.50
C LEU A 4 -6.96 8.98 -2.96
N THR A 5 -6.22 9.83 -3.67
CA THR A 5 -6.76 11.08 -4.22
C THR A 5 -7.89 10.83 -5.22
N ILE A 6 -7.72 9.81 -6.08
CA ILE A 6 -8.77 9.41 -7.03
C ILE A 6 -10.00 8.94 -6.27
N LEU A 7 -9.83 8.08 -5.27
CA LEU A 7 -10.93 7.60 -4.42
C LEU A 7 -11.67 8.74 -3.73
N ASP A 8 -10.95 9.72 -3.17
CA ASP A 8 -11.56 10.85 -2.47
C ASP A 8 -12.35 11.76 -3.42
N VAL A 9 -11.82 12.03 -4.62
CA VAL A 9 -12.52 12.81 -5.65
C VAL A 9 -13.76 12.07 -6.14
N PHE A 10 -13.68 10.78 -6.47
CA PHE A 10 -14.84 10.00 -6.93
C PHE A 10 -15.91 9.91 -5.86
N LYS A 11 -15.53 9.78 -4.58
CA LYS A 11 -16.48 9.84 -3.46
C LYS A 11 -17.19 11.18 -3.34
N SER A 12 -16.43 12.28 -3.45
CA SER A 12 -17.03 13.63 -3.39
C SER A 12 -18.04 13.90 -4.51
N LEU A 13 -17.93 13.15 -5.61
CA LEU A 13 -18.81 13.22 -6.77
C LEU A 13 -19.87 12.10 -6.78
N GLU A 14 -19.94 11.28 -5.72
CA GLU A 14 -20.85 10.12 -5.60
C GLU A 14 -20.73 9.10 -6.76
N ILE A 15 -19.54 9.02 -7.39
CA ILE A 15 -19.28 8.09 -8.48
C ILE A 15 -18.79 6.76 -7.90
N PRO A 16 -19.48 5.64 -8.15
CA PRO A 16 -19.03 4.32 -7.72
C PRO A 16 -17.67 3.99 -8.35
N VAL A 17 -16.66 3.69 -7.53
CA VAL A 17 -15.30 3.39 -7.97
C VAL A 17 -14.79 2.11 -7.33
N GLN A 18 -14.18 1.27 -8.15
CA GLN A 18 -13.48 0.06 -7.73
C GLN A 18 -12.00 0.22 -8.05
N VAL A 19 -11.14 0.09 -7.04
CA VAL A 19 -9.68 0.11 -7.21
C VAL A 19 -9.15 -1.31 -7.05
N ASN A 20 -8.62 -1.86 -8.14
CA ASN A 20 -7.90 -3.14 -8.12
C ASN A 20 -6.43 -2.87 -7.77
N ASP A 21 -6.13 -2.68 -6.49
CA ASP A 21 -4.75 -2.55 -6.02
C ASP A 21 -4.31 -3.90 -5.43
N ALA A 22 -3.59 -4.67 -6.24
CA ALA A 22 -3.22 -6.05 -5.93
C ALA A 22 -2.16 -6.18 -4.81
N GLN A 23 -1.77 -5.09 -4.14
CA GLN A 23 -0.61 -5.08 -3.24
C GLN A 23 -0.83 -4.45 -1.87
N ASN A 24 -2.07 -4.25 -1.41
CA ASN A 24 -2.28 -3.50 -0.16
C ASN A 24 -3.17 -4.18 0.87
N TYR A 25 -3.40 -5.47 0.79
CA TYR A 25 -4.26 -6.17 1.74
C TYR A 25 -3.80 -5.96 3.20
N PHE A 26 -2.53 -6.19 3.48
CA PHE A 26 -1.97 -5.99 4.83
C PHE A 26 -1.79 -4.52 5.21
N GLN A 27 -1.87 -3.60 4.24
CA GLN A 27 -1.84 -2.16 4.47
C GLN A 27 -3.22 -1.58 4.79
N ALA A 28 -4.29 -2.30 4.48
CA ALA A 28 -5.65 -1.89 4.78
C ALA A 28 -5.83 -1.65 6.29
N THR A 29 -6.42 -0.51 6.66
CA THR A 29 -6.52 -0.08 8.06
C THR A 29 -7.22 -1.11 8.94
N GLU A 30 -8.31 -1.72 8.44
CA GLU A 30 -9.06 -2.75 9.13
C GLU A 30 -8.21 -4.00 9.40
N ILE A 31 -7.35 -4.38 8.47
CA ILE A 31 -6.46 -5.55 8.59
C ILE A 31 -5.31 -5.22 9.54
N ARG A 32 -4.71 -4.03 9.43
CA ARG A 32 -3.64 -3.60 10.36
C ARG A 32 -4.14 -3.57 11.81
N THR A 33 -5.36 -3.09 12.03
CA THR A 33 -5.97 -3.09 13.37
C THR A 33 -6.14 -4.51 13.90
N MET A 34 -6.62 -5.45 13.08
CA MET A 34 -6.78 -6.85 13.50
C MET A 34 -5.44 -7.53 13.74
N ILE A 35 -4.43 -7.29 12.90
CA ILE A 35 -3.09 -7.84 13.10
C ILE A 35 -2.48 -7.30 14.39
N ALA A 36 -2.60 -5.99 14.66
CA ALA A 36 -2.14 -5.40 15.92
C ALA A 36 -2.83 -6.03 17.14
N LEU A 37 -4.13 -6.30 17.06
CA LEU A 37 -4.86 -6.99 18.12
C LEU A 37 -4.37 -8.44 18.30
N LEU A 38 -4.16 -9.19 17.22
CA LEU A 38 -3.59 -10.55 17.28
C LEU A 38 -2.17 -10.56 17.88
N GLN A 39 -1.35 -9.56 17.56
CA GLN A 39 -0.03 -9.37 18.16
C GLN A 39 -0.13 -9.14 19.67
N LEU A 40 -1.11 -8.35 20.14
CA LEU A 40 -1.34 -8.13 21.59
C LEU A 40 -1.84 -9.37 22.30
N ILE A 41 -2.71 -10.16 21.67
CA ILE A 41 -3.20 -11.41 22.22
C ILE A 41 -2.03 -12.39 22.42
N ASP A 42 -1.09 -12.42 21.46
CA ASP A 42 0.12 -13.23 21.56
C ASP A 42 1.08 -12.66 22.63
N ASN A 43 1.44 -11.39 22.52
CA ASN A 43 2.33 -10.69 23.45
C ASN A 43 1.87 -9.26 23.71
N PRO A 44 1.34 -8.94 24.90
CA PRO A 44 0.81 -7.62 25.23
C PRO A 44 1.90 -6.55 25.45
N TYR A 45 3.17 -6.94 25.61
CA TYR A 45 4.30 -6.03 25.84
C TYR A 45 4.80 -5.36 24.55
N GLN A 46 3.94 -5.17 23.55
CA GLN A 46 4.24 -4.49 22.31
C GLN A 46 3.58 -3.10 22.30
N ASP A 47 4.35 -2.06 22.56
CA ASP A 47 3.86 -0.69 22.76
C ASP A 47 3.11 -0.14 21.53
N ILE A 48 3.63 -0.35 20.31
CA ILE A 48 3.02 0.15 19.06
C ILE A 48 1.68 -0.53 18.77
N PRO A 49 1.55 -1.87 18.78
CA PRO A 49 0.28 -2.55 18.65
C PRO A 49 -0.73 -2.14 19.72
N LEU A 50 -0.30 -1.99 20.99
CA LEU A 50 -1.17 -1.58 22.07
C LEU A 50 -1.76 -0.19 21.84
N ALA A 51 -0.92 0.80 21.53
CA ALA A 51 -1.38 2.14 21.23
C ALA A 51 -2.32 2.17 20.00
N ALA A 52 -2.02 1.38 18.96
CA ALA A 52 -2.84 1.28 17.77
C ALA A 52 -4.23 0.70 18.06
N VAL A 53 -4.33 -0.35 18.88
CA VAL A 53 -5.62 -0.96 19.25
C VAL A 53 -6.41 -0.06 20.20
N LEU A 54 -5.77 0.56 21.19
CA LEU A 54 -6.43 1.49 22.11
C LEU A 54 -7.03 2.69 21.37
N ARG A 55 -6.36 3.18 20.31
CA ARG A 55 -6.87 4.27 19.48
C ARG A 55 -7.93 3.80 18.46
N SER A 56 -7.98 2.52 18.13
CA SER A 56 -8.92 1.96 17.17
C SER A 56 -10.36 2.03 17.67
N PRO A 57 -11.36 1.86 16.79
CA PRO A 57 -12.77 1.79 17.20
C PRO A 57 -13.11 0.67 18.19
N ILE A 58 -12.23 -0.29 18.38
CA ILE A 58 -12.39 -1.40 19.34
C ILE A 58 -12.43 -0.87 20.77
N VAL A 59 -11.58 0.14 21.09
CA VAL A 59 -11.52 0.78 22.43
C VAL A 59 -11.95 2.23 22.35
N GLY A 60 -11.58 2.95 21.29
CA GLY A 60 -12.03 4.30 20.99
C GLY A 60 -11.39 5.38 21.88
N LEU A 61 -10.11 5.24 22.22
CA LEU A 61 -9.38 6.27 22.93
C LEU A 61 -8.86 7.37 21.99
N LYS A 62 -8.83 8.58 22.50
CA LYS A 62 -8.22 9.75 21.86
C LYS A 62 -6.73 9.87 22.20
N GLU A 63 -6.02 10.71 21.47
CA GLU A 63 -4.57 10.89 21.66
C GLU A 63 -4.21 11.38 23.06
N ASN A 64 -4.95 12.36 23.61
CA ASN A 64 -4.79 12.85 24.98
C ASN A 64 -5.08 11.77 26.03
N GLU A 65 -6.04 10.87 25.79
CA GLU A 65 -6.37 9.77 26.68
C GLU A 65 -5.25 8.72 26.73
N LEU A 66 -4.55 8.48 25.62
CA LEU A 66 -3.34 7.63 25.59
C LEU A 66 -2.19 8.23 26.45
N VAL A 67 -2.08 9.56 26.48
CA VAL A 67 -1.09 10.24 27.32
C VAL A 67 -1.38 10.03 28.80
N LEU A 68 -2.66 10.05 29.23
CA LEU A 68 -3.04 9.79 30.62
C LEU A 68 -2.56 8.42 31.10
N ILE A 69 -2.67 7.40 30.26
CA ILE A 69 -2.16 6.05 30.53
C ILE A 69 -0.63 6.10 30.74
N ARG A 70 0.10 6.78 29.84
CA ARG A 70 1.56 6.88 29.96
C ARG A 70 2.01 7.65 31.20
N LEU A 71 1.24 8.65 31.61
CA LEU A 71 1.55 9.43 32.84
C LEU A 71 1.40 8.63 34.11
N ALA A 72 0.63 7.53 34.13
CA ALA A 72 0.50 6.66 35.29
C ALA A 72 1.83 5.95 35.64
N ASN A 73 2.64 5.64 34.65
CA ASN A 73 4.00 5.14 34.84
C ASN A 73 4.87 5.48 33.60
N LYS A 74 5.89 6.32 33.80
CA LYS A 74 6.75 6.83 32.71
C LYS A 74 7.96 5.96 32.40
N GLU A 75 8.37 5.14 33.34
CA GLU A 75 9.65 4.44 33.31
C GLU A 75 9.56 2.99 32.77
N THR A 76 8.35 2.42 32.76
CA THR A 76 8.13 1.03 32.38
C THR A 76 7.57 0.92 30.95
N SER A 77 7.31 -0.32 30.50
CA SER A 77 6.61 -0.57 29.23
C SER A 77 5.22 0.08 29.21
N TYR A 78 4.70 0.36 28.03
CA TYR A 78 3.38 0.98 27.93
C TYR A 78 2.27 0.05 28.45
N TYR A 79 2.45 -1.27 28.35
CA TYR A 79 1.53 -2.24 28.93
C TYR A 79 1.52 -2.22 30.47
N GLU A 80 2.68 -2.07 31.11
CA GLU A 80 2.74 -1.91 32.57
C GLU A 80 2.12 -0.58 33.02
N ALA A 81 2.35 0.50 32.27
CA ALA A 81 1.67 1.77 32.52
C ALA A 81 0.14 1.63 32.38
N PHE A 82 -0.34 0.88 31.38
CA PHE A 82 -1.75 0.55 31.18
C PHE A 82 -2.33 -0.25 32.36
N LEU A 83 -1.62 -1.25 32.88
CA LEU A 83 -2.05 -1.99 34.09
C LEU A 83 -2.08 -1.12 35.33
N THR A 84 -1.05 -0.30 35.51
CA THR A 84 -0.97 0.66 36.63
C THR A 84 -2.11 1.67 36.58
N PHE A 85 -2.43 2.18 35.38
CA PHE A 85 -3.55 3.10 35.19
C PHE A 85 -4.89 2.45 35.57
N ASN A 86 -5.11 1.20 35.19
CA ASN A 86 -6.33 0.46 35.52
C ASN A 86 -6.49 0.13 37.01
N GLN A 87 -5.39 0.10 37.74
CA GLN A 87 -5.37 -0.17 39.17
C GLN A 87 -5.47 1.11 40.06
N LYS A 88 -5.50 2.29 39.44
CA LYS A 88 -5.57 3.55 40.17
C LYS A 88 -6.89 3.66 40.96
N MET A 89 -6.79 3.78 42.28
CA MET A 89 -7.96 3.76 43.20
C MET A 89 -8.78 5.04 43.15
N GLU A 90 -8.14 6.19 42.89
CA GLU A 90 -8.77 7.52 42.91
C GLU A 90 -8.51 8.22 41.54
N PRO A 91 -9.18 7.81 40.48
CA PRO A 91 -9.09 8.48 39.19
C PRO A 91 -9.81 9.83 39.24
N THR A 92 -9.29 10.81 38.50
CA THR A 92 -10.05 12.04 38.23
C THR A 92 -11.30 11.72 37.37
N MET A 93 -12.24 12.67 37.25
CA MET A 93 -13.45 12.46 36.44
C MET A 93 -13.15 12.09 35.00
N GLU A 94 -12.12 12.71 34.41
CA GLU A 94 -11.65 12.42 33.04
C GLU A 94 -10.97 11.03 32.96
N GLU A 95 -10.11 10.72 33.92
CA GLU A 95 -9.45 9.40 33.99
C GLU A 95 -10.43 8.26 34.22
N ALA A 96 -11.51 8.46 35.00
CA ALA A 96 -12.50 7.43 35.25
C ALA A 96 -13.22 6.94 33.99
N VAL A 97 -13.53 7.86 33.07
CA VAL A 97 -14.12 7.52 31.76
C VAL A 97 -13.16 6.70 30.90
N VAL A 98 -11.89 7.05 30.90
CA VAL A 98 -10.83 6.32 30.19
C VAL A 98 -10.61 4.95 30.84
N GLN A 99 -10.56 4.91 32.17
CA GLN A 99 -10.35 3.69 32.96
C GLN A 99 -11.46 2.66 32.71
N GLU A 100 -12.71 3.08 32.62
CA GLU A 100 -13.82 2.17 32.29
C GLU A 100 -13.60 1.46 30.93
N LYS A 101 -13.17 2.20 29.89
CA LYS A 101 -12.89 1.62 28.58
C LYS A 101 -11.69 0.67 28.62
N THR A 102 -10.63 1.06 29.33
CA THR A 102 -9.39 0.30 29.41
C THR A 102 -9.53 -0.97 30.23
N ILE A 103 -10.33 -0.96 31.31
CA ILE A 103 -10.65 -2.15 32.11
C ILE A 103 -11.44 -3.15 31.27
N ARG A 104 -12.51 -2.70 30.58
CA ARG A 104 -13.28 -3.58 29.70
C ARG A 104 -12.40 -4.23 28.62
N PHE A 105 -11.49 -3.44 28.04
CA PHE A 105 -10.55 -3.97 27.06
C PHE A 105 -9.59 -4.98 27.68
N ALA A 106 -9.05 -4.73 28.87
CA ALA A 106 -8.14 -5.64 29.57
C ALA A 106 -8.82 -7.00 29.86
N GLU A 107 -10.07 -6.98 30.30
CA GLU A 107 -10.87 -8.19 30.53
C GLU A 107 -11.10 -8.98 29.21
N SER A 108 -11.44 -8.25 28.15
CA SER A 108 -11.64 -8.87 26.84
C SER A 108 -10.33 -9.45 26.29
N LEU A 109 -9.22 -8.73 26.44
CA LEU A 109 -7.90 -9.18 26.01
C LEU A 109 -7.51 -10.50 26.69
N GLU A 110 -7.69 -10.60 28.00
CA GLU A 110 -7.35 -11.83 28.75
C GLU A 110 -8.23 -13.00 28.32
N LYS A 111 -9.53 -12.77 28.11
CA LYS A 111 -10.46 -13.78 27.58
C LYS A 111 -10.03 -14.26 26.17
N TRP A 112 -9.64 -13.35 25.28
CA TRP A 112 -9.16 -13.72 23.94
C TRP A 112 -7.82 -14.45 23.99
N ARG A 113 -6.94 -14.13 24.92
CA ARG A 113 -5.68 -14.84 25.15
C ARG A 113 -5.91 -16.27 25.59
N GLU A 114 -6.86 -16.52 26.48
CA GLU A 114 -7.26 -17.88 26.88
C GLU A 114 -7.83 -18.67 25.71
N GLN A 115 -8.68 -18.02 24.89
CA GLN A 115 -9.23 -18.65 23.68
C GLN A 115 -8.14 -18.97 22.64
N ALA A 116 -7.17 -18.08 22.45
CA ALA A 116 -6.04 -18.27 21.53
C ALA A 116 -5.20 -19.51 21.87
N ARG A 117 -5.08 -19.85 23.15
CA ARG A 117 -4.37 -21.05 23.64
C ARG A 117 -4.99 -22.35 23.14
N ARG A 118 -6.27 -22.34 22.73
CA ARG A 118 -6.98 -23.49 22.17
C ARG A 118 -6.69 -23.71 20.67
N ASN A 119 -5.79 -22.93 20.09
CA ASN A 119 -5.29 -23.06 18.71
C ASN A 119 -6.36 -22.94 17.59
N GLN A 120 -7.44 -22.21 17.79
CA GLN A 120 -8.48 -21.95 16.79
C GLN A 120 -8.55 -20.46 16.46
N ILE A 121 -7.64 -20.00 15.58
CA ILE A 121 -7.48 -18.59 15.22
C ILE A 121 -8.70 -18.06 14.47
N SER A 122 -9.25 -18.85 13.57
CA SER A 122 -10.47 -18.51 12.81
C SER A 122 -11.66 -18.26 13.74
N ASN A 123 -11.85 -19.11 14.74
CA ASN A 123 -12.90 -18.94 15.75
C ASN A 123 -12.64 -17.75 16.67
N LEU A 124 -11.37 -17.48 17.01
CA LEU A 124 -10.97 -16.31 17.76
C LEU A 124 -11.34 -15.02 17.00
N LEU A 125 -11.01 -14.93 15.72
CA LEU A 125 -11.34 -13.78 14.87
C LEU A 125 -12.86 -13.54 14.82
N TRP A 126 -13.66 -14.59 14.63
CA TRP A 126 -15.12 -14.50 14.68
C TRP A 126 -15.65 -14.02 16.02
N THR A 127 -15.04 -14.47 17.12
CA THR A 127 -15.41 -14.02 18.47
C THR A 127 -15.12 -12.54 18.64
N ILE A 128 -13.92 -12.09 18.24
CA ILE A 128 -13.53 -10.69 18.29
C ILE A 128 -14.49 -9.82 17.45
N TYR A 129 -14.81 -10.21 16.21
CA TYR A 129 -15.73 -9.46 15.35
C TYR A 129 -17.11 -9.28 15.98
N ARG A 130 -17.65 -10.30 16.61
CA ARG A 130 -18.96 -10.25 17.28
C ARG A 130 -18.94 -9.42 18.56
N GLU A 131 -17.94 -9.61 19.42
CA GLU A 131 -17.87 -8.93 20.71
C GLU A 131 -17.55 -7.43 20.57
N THR A 132 -16.78 -7.04 19.54
CA THR A 132 -16.41 -5.65 19.30
C THR A 132 -17.33 -4.94 18.30
N ALA A 133 -18.24 -5.65 17.63
CA ALA A 133 -19.02 -5.16 16.49
C ALA A 133 -18.15 -4.54 15.39
N TYR A 134 -16.87 -4.92 15.30
CA TYR A 134 -15.89 -4.30 14.40
C TYR A 134 -16.26 -4.52 12.93
N LEU A 135 -16.83 -5.69 12.60
CA LEU A 135 -17.27 -6.00 11.25
C LEU A 135 -18.40 -5.06 10.78
N ASP A 136 -19.36 -4.77 11.66
CA ASP A 136 -20.47 -3.86 11.36
C ASP A 136 -19.99 -2.42 11.27
N TYR A 137 -19.08 -2.03 12.19
CA TYR A 137 -18.46 -0.72 12.16
C TYR A 137 -17.76 -0.42 10.82
N VAL A 138 -16.90 -1.34 10.35
CA VAL A 138 -16.20 -1.13 9.07
C VAL A 138 -17.13 -1.17 7.87
N GLY A 139 -18.25 -1.90 7.97
CA GLY A 139 -19.30 -1.94 6.96
C GLY A 139 -19.97 -0.59 6.75
N GLY A 140 -20.11 0.22 7.81
CA GLY A 140 -20.64 1.59 7.76
C GLY A 140 -19.65 2.64 7.24
N LEU A 141 -18.38 2.29 7.09
CA LEU A 141 -17.37 3.21 6.57
C LEU A 141 -17.44 3.30 5.02
N PRO A 142 -16.84 4.34 4.43
CA PRO A 142 -16.66 4.39 2.98
C PRO A 142 -15.96 3.13 2.46
N VAL A 143 -16.47 2.57 1.33
CA VAL A 143 -16.01 1.28 0.77
C VAL A 143 -16.19 0.11 1.75
N GLY A 144 -17.24 0.18 2.61
CA GLY A 144 -17.47 -0.78 3.70
C GLY A 144 -17.56 -2.24 3.24
N LYS A 145 -18.20 -2.52 2.10
CA LYS A 145 -18.26 -3.88 1.52
C LYS A 145 -16.87 -4.49 1.27
N GLN A 146 -15.93 -3.69 0.74
CA GLN A 146 -14.55 -4.15 0.53
C GLN A 146 -13.83 -4.39 1.85
N ARG A 147 -14.00 -3.51 2.83
CA ARG A 147 -13.42 -3.66 4.16
C ARG A 147 -13.93 -4.92 4.87
N GLN A 148 -15.23 -5.19 4.79
CA GLN A 148 -15.81 -6.45 5.31
C GLN A 148 -15.24 -7.66 4.59
N ALA A 149 -15.12 -7.62 3.25
CA ALA A 149 -14.51 -8.70 2.49
C ALA A 149 -13.05 -8.95 2.90
N ASN A 150 -12.28 -7.89 3.18
CA ASN A 150 -10.92 -8.00 3.70
C ASN A 150 -10.89 -8.74 5.05
N LEU A 151 -11.83 -8.45 5.95
CA LEU A 151 -11.94 -9.14 7.25
C LEU A 151 -12.37 -10.59 7.09
N TYR A 152 -13.31 -10.90 6.20
CA TYR A 152 -13.68 -12.29 5.89
C TYR A 152 -12.48 -13.07 5.32
N ALA A 153 -11.73 -12.46 4.40
CA ALA A 153 -10.53 -13.08 3.85
C ALA A 153 -9.45 -13.33 4.91
N LEU A 154 -9.38 -12.52 5.97
CA LEU A 154 -8.48 -12.79 7.10
C LEU A 154 -8.86 -14.07 7.83
N VAL A 155 -10.16 -14.28 8.05
CA VAL A 155 -10.67 -15.52 8.67
C VAL A 155 -10.39 -16.73 7.78
N ASP A 156 -10.65 -16.63 6.47
CA ASP A 156 -10.40 -17.72 5.52
C ASP A 156 -8.92 -18.09 5.48
N ARG A 157 -8.03 -17.09 5.51
CA ARG A 157 -6.58 -17.30 5.58
C ARG A 157 -6.15 -17.95 6.89
N ALA A 158 -6.72 -17.53 8.01
CA ALA A 158 -6.49 -18.19 9.30
C ALA A 158 -6.95 -19.65 9.28
N ALA A 159 -8.14 -19.92 8.75
CA ALA A 159 -8.66 -21.29 8.61
C ALA A 159 -7.82 -22.16 7.65
N ALA A 160 -7.31 -21.57 6.57
CA ALA A 160 -6.39 -22.25 5.66
C ALA A 160 -5.04 -22.54 6.34
N TYR A 161 -4.53 -21.59 7.13
CA TYR A 161 -3.31 -21.76 7.90
C TYR A 161 -3.44 -22.87 8.95
N GLU A 162 -4.55 -22.97 9.63
CA GLU A 162 -4.83 -24.02 10.63
C GLU A 162 -4.79 -25.45 10.06
N LYS A 163 -5.00 -25.60 8.74
CA LYS A 163 -4.86 -26.90 8.05
C LYS A 163 -3.40 -27.28 7.77
N THR A 164 -2.47 -26.36 7.96
CA THR A 164 -1.03 -26.63 7.77
C THR A 164 -0.41 -27.31 8.99
N THR A 165 0.84 -27.72 8.88
CA THR A 165 1.60 -28.32 10.00
C THR A 165 1.94 -27.32 11.10
N PHE A 166 1.95 -26.02 10.77
CA PHE A 166 2.22 -24.94 11.72
C PHE A 166 0.93 -24.53 12.43
N ARG A 167 0.94 -24.55 13.76
CA ARG A 167 -0.24 -24.27 14.57
C ARG A 167 0.05 -23.17 15.60
N GLY A 168 -1.02 -22.48 16.02
CA GLY A 168 -0.98 -21.47 17.08
C GLY A 168 -0.83 -20.05 16.60
N LEU A 169 -1.32 -19.12 17.43
CA LEU A 169 -1.39 -17.70 17.12
C LEU A 169 0.00 -17.08 16.85
N PHE A 170 0.99 -17.43 17.66
CA PHE A 170 2.38 -16.94 17.50
C PHE A 170 2.92 -17.23 16.09
N GLN A 171 2.76 -18.47 15.62
CA GLN A 171 3.26 -18.85 14.29
C GLN A 171 2.50 -18.15 13.16
N PHE A 172 1.20 -17.91 13.35
CA PHE A 172 0.38 -17.19 12.39
C PHE A 172 0.78 -15.72 12.30
N VAL A 173 0.98 -15.05 13.42
CA VAL A 173 1.47 -13.67 13.47
C VAL A 173 2.84 -13.56 12.78
N ARG A 174 3.77 -14.46 13.09
CA ARG A 174 5.08 -14.50 12.43
C ARG A 174 5.02 -14.77 10.93
N PHE A 175 4.07 -15.59 10.50
CA PHE A 175 3.83 -15.82 9.08
C PHE A 175 3.39 -14.54 8.38
N ILE A 176 2.45 -13.79 8.97
CA ILE A 176 2.00 -12.50 8.42
C ILE A 176 3.16 -11.49 8.37
N GLU A 177 3.93 -11.35 9.46
CA GLU A 177 5.09 -10.44 9.51
C GLU A 177 6.09 -10.74 8.39
N LYS A 178 6.44 -12.01 8.18
CA LYS A 178 7.33 -12.43 7.08
C LYS A 178 6.76 -12.16 5.69
N MET A 179 5.44 -12.23 5.53
CA MET A 179 4.79 -11.87 4.26
C MET A 179 4.91 -10.37 4.00
N GLN A 180 4.69 -9.54 5.03
CA GLN A 180 4.84 -8.09 4.94
C GLN A 180 6.30 -7.66 4.66
N GLU A 181 7.29 -8.27 5.33
CA GLU A 181 8.73 -7.97 5.12
C GLU A 181 9.23 -8.29 3.71
N LYS A 182 8.65 -9.30 3.06
CA LYS A 182 9.05 -9.74 1.73
C LYS A 182 8.34 -9.03 0.58
N ASP A 183 7.60 -7.95 0.86
CA ASP A 183 6.71 -7.28 -0.10
C ASP A 183 5.79 -8.26 -0.87
N LYS A 184 5.55 -9.44 -0.31
CA LYS A 184 4.62 -10.44 -0.81
C LYS A 184 3.23 -10.16 -0.24
N ASP A 185 2.75 -8.94 -0.46
CA ASP A 185 1.40 -8.60 -0.08
C ASP A 185 0.42 -9.46 -0.89
N LEU A 186 -0.62 -9.89 -0.24
CA LEU A 186 -1.64 -10.71 -0.87
C LEU A 186 -2.65 -9.79 -1.56
N ALA A 187 -3.15 -10.21 -2.71
CA ALA A 187 -4.22 -9.49 -3.37
C ALA A 187 -5.44 -9.36 -2.43
N GLU A 188 -6.04 -8.18 -2.41
CA GLU A 188 -7.34 -7.99 -1.77
C GLU A 188 -8.38 -8.93 -2.40
N PRO A 189 -9.31 -9.49 -1.61
CA PRO A 189 -10.41 -10.25 -2.16
C PRO A 189 -11.22 -9.35 -3.11
N VAL A 190 -11.43 -9.83 -4.32
CA VAL A 190 -12.28 -9.11 -5.28
C VAL A 190 -13.71 -9.21 -4.78
N VAL A 191 -14.25 -8.11 -4.24
CA VAL A 191 -15.69 -8.00 -4.08
C VAL A 191 -16.24 -7.84 -5.49
N LEU A 192 -17.10 -8.77 -5.90
CA LEU A 192 -17.95 -8.59 -7.09
C LEU A 192 -18.79 -7.35 -6.82
N SER A 193 -18.24 -6.20 -7.20
CA SER A 193 -18.88 -4.91 -7.00
C SER A 193 -19.98 -4.74 -8.02
N GLU A 194 -20.89 -3.85 -7.70
CA GLU A 194 -21.96 -3.37 -8.55
C GLU A 194 -21.50 -3.31 -10.01
N GLU A 195 -22.26 -3.89 -10.91
CA GLU A 195 -21.95 -3.98 -12.34
C GLU A 195 -21.65 -2.61 -12.98
N ASN A 196 -22.00 -1.51 -12.30
CA ASN A 196 -21.89 -0.13 -12.77
C ASN A 196 -20.92 0.70 -11.90
N ALA A 197 -19.63 0.38 -11.93
CA ALA A 197 -18.59 1.13 -11.23
C ALA A 197 -17.40 1.43 -12.13
N VAL A 198 -16.77 2.60 -11.92
CA VAL A 198 -15.51 2.94 -12.59
C VAL A 198 -14.39 2.08 -12.01
N ARG A 199 -13.67 1.37 -12.86
CA ARG A 199 -12.56 0.48 -12.47
C ARG A 199 -11.23 1.20 -12.58
N VAL A 200 -10.52 1.33 -11.47
CA VAL A 200 -9.15 1.86 -11.43
C VAL A 200 -8.19 0.68 -11.26
N MET A 201 -7.28 0.52 -12.20
CA MET A 201 -6.34 -0.60 -12.19
C MET A 201 -5.00 -0.22 -12.84
N THR A 202 -3.97 -1.04 -12.65
CA THR A 202 -2.70 -0.88 -13.35
C THR A 202 -2.83 -1.34 -14.81
N ILE A 203 -1.97 -0.81 -15.70
CA ILE A 203 -1.93 -1.26 -17.10
C ILE A 203 -1.70 -2.78 -17.19
N HIS A 204 -0.89 -3.36 -16.32
CA HIS A 204 -0.66 -4.79 -16.26
C HIS A 204 -1.93 -5.58 -15.92
N ALA A 205 -2.71 -5.11 -14.96
CA ALA A 205 -3.96 -5.75 -14.56
C ALA A 205 -5.06 -5.65 -15.64
N SER A 206 -4.95 -4.68 -16.56
CA SER A 206 -5.89 -4.51 -17.67
C SER A 206 -5.61 -5.42 -18.87
N LYS A 207 -4.51 -6.18 -18.87
CA LYS A 207 -4.16 -7.06 -19.98
C LYS A 207 -5.22 -8.13 -20.18
N GLY A 208 -5.76 -8.19 -21.40
CA GLY A 208 -6.83 -9.15 -21.79
C GLY A 208 -8.25 -8.67 -21.47
N LEU A 209 -8.40 -7.47 -20.87
CA LEU A 209 -9.70 -6.83 -20.64
C LEU A 209 -9.94 -5.75 -21.70
N GLU A 210 -11.21 -5.43 -21.98
CA GLU A 210 -11.63 -4.36 -22.87
C GLU A 210 -12.71 -3.52 -22.17
N PHE A 211 -12.73 -2.21 -22.46
CA PHE A 211 -13.65 -1.26 -21.83
C PHE A 211 -14.16 -0.25 -22.85
N PRO A 212 -15.43 0.15 -22.78
CA PRO A 212 -15.99 1.14 -23.70
C PRO A 212 -15.23 2.47 -23.67
N VAL A 213 -14.84 2.93 -22.49
CA VAL A 213 -14.12 4.19 -22.27
C VAL A 213 -12.95 3.96 -21.35
N VAL A 214 -11.76 4.43 -21.74
CA VAL A 214 -10.53 4.30 -20.95
C VAL A 214 -9.87 5.65 -20.74
N PHE A 215 -9.46 5.93 -19.51
CA PHE A 215 -8.63 7.07 -19.12
C PHE A 215 -7.26 6.54 -18.72
N VAL A 216 -6.22 6.87 -19.45
CA VAL A 216 -4.84 6.56 -19.09
C VAL A 216 -4.27 7.75 -18.35
N LEU A 217 -4.02 7.58 -17.06
CA LEU A 217 -3.55 8.64 -16.16
C LEU A 217 -2.01 8.63 -16.05
N ASP A 218 -1.45 9.72 -15.52
CA ASP A 218 -0.01 9.87 -15.23
C ASP A 218 0.91 9.70 -16.46
N MET A 219 0.42 10.04 -17.65
CA MET A 219 1.19 9.93 -18.91
C MET A 219 2.48 10.76 -18.91
N THR A 220 2.54 11.82 -18.09
CA THR A 220 3.71 12.71 -17.94
C THR A 220 4.75 12.22 -16.92
N LYS A 221 4.46 11.10 -16.23
CA LYS A 221 5.38 10.54 -15.26
C LYS A 221 6.65 10.05 -15.94
N GLU A 222 7.80 10.52 -15.46
CA GLU A 222 9.10 10.08 -15.95
C GLU A 222 9.34 8.59 -15.69
N PHE A 223 10.04 7.95 -16.62
CA PHE A 223 10.46 6.56 -16.46
C PHE A 223 11.44 6.42 -15.30
N ASN A 224 11.28 5.38 -14.52
CA ASN A 224 12.18 5.10 -13.42
C ASN A 224 13.50 4.51 -13.95
N VAL A 225 14.56 5.28 -13.87
CA VAL A 225 15.92 4.89 -14.26
C VAL A 225 16.87 4.71 -13.07
N SER A 226 16.35 4.65 -11.84
CA SER A 226 17.14 4.50 -10.62
C SER A 226 18.11 3.31 -10.69
N ASP A 227 17.62 2.18 -11.16
CA ASP A 227 18.39 0.92 -11.27
C ASP A 227 19.59 1.03 -12.24
N LEU A 228 19.55 1.99 -13.18
CA LEU A 228 20.66 2.26 -14.10
C LEU A 228 21.75 3.12 -13.47
N ASN A 229 21.52 3.67 -12.28
CA ASN A 229 22.44 4.56 -11.58
C ASN A 229 23.06 3.92 -10.33
N GLU A 230 22.85 2.65 -10.10
CA GLU A 230 23.43 1.90 -9.00
C GLU A 230 24.95 1.72 -9.16
N ARG A 231 25.63 1.23 -8.12
CA ARG A 231 27.10 1.00 -8.15
C ARG A 231 27.48 -0.16 -9.05
N TYR A 232 26.60 -1.11 -9.27
CA TYR A 232 26.77 -2.22 -10.19
C TYR A 232 25.46 -2.48 -10.93
N ILE A 233 25.59 -2.97 -12.16
CA ILE A 233 24.43 -3.34 -12.99
C ILE A 233 24.68 -4.77 -13.47
N PHE A 234 23.63 -5.58 -13.41
CA PHE A 234 23.66 -6.95 -13.89
C PHE A 234 22.81 -7.09 -15.17
N GLU A 235 23.32 -7.80 -16.16
CA GLU A 235 22.58 -8.17 -17.37
C GLU A 235 22.87 -9.63 -17.70
N GLU A 236 21.82 -10.44 -17.94
CA GLU A 236 21.90 -11.89 -18.09
C GLU A 236 22.92 -12.35 -19.14
N ASN A 237 22.95 -11.68 -20.29
CA ASN A 237 23.82 -12.04 -21.41
C ASN A 237 25.20 -11.36 -21.41
N LEU A 238 25.37 -10.31 -20.62
CA LEU A 238 26.59 -9.48 -20.61
C LEU A 238 27.35 -9.55 -19.29
N GLY A 239 26.77 -10.17 -18.27
CA GLY A 239 27.36 -10.28 -16.94
C GLY A 239 27.18 -9.03 -16.09
N VAL A 240 28.24 -8.59 -15.38
CA VAL A 240 28.18 -7.53 -14.38
C VAL A 240 29.01 -6.33 -14.83
N GLY A 241 28.42 -5.14 -14.83
CA GLY A 241 29.11 -3.87 -14.95
C GLY A 241 29.25 -3.21 -13.59
N ILE A 242 30.47 -2.85 -13.21
CA ILE A 242 30.76 -2.24 -11.92
C ILE A 242 31.35 -0.86 -12.14
N ARG A 243 30.97 0.12 -11.30
CA ARG A 243 31.63 1.41 -11.24
C ARG A 243 32.92 1.31 -10.43
N TYR A 244 33.98 1.89 -10.94
CA TYR A 244 35.27 1.98 -10.23
C TYR A 244 35.24 3.15 -9.24
N LEU A 245 35.46 2.87 -7.97
CA LEU A 245 35.65 3.88 -6.93
C LEU A 245 37.13 4.08 -6.67
N GLN A 246 37.62 5.29 -6.84
CA GLN A 246 38.96 5.67 -6.42
C GLN A 246 38.91 6.18 -4.98
N PRO A 247 39.44 5.44 -4.00
CA PRO A 247 39.22 5.74 -2.58
C PRO A 247 39.91 7.06 -2.15
N GLU A 248 41.06 7.36 -2.72
CA GLU A 248 41.85 8.54 -2.36
C GLU A 248 41.17 9.85 -2.72
N GLU A 249 40.58 9.92 -3.91
CA GLU A 249 39.87 11.10 -4.42
C GLU A 249 38.37 11.06 -4.14
N ARG A 250 37.84 9.93 -3.66
CA ARG A 250 36.40 9.67 -3.47
C ARG A 250 35.56 9.90 -4.74
N VAL A 251 36.18 9.67 -5.90
CA VAL A 251 35.52 9.81 -7.21
C VAL A 251 35.09 8.45 -7.73
N MET A 252 33.94 8.36 -8.35
CA MET A 252 33.39 7.15 -8.93
C MET A 252 33.35 7.28 -10.45
N TYR A 253 33.98 6.33 -11.16
CA TYR A 253 34.07 6.28 -12.60
C TYR A 253 33.21 5.18 -13.19
N ASP A 254 32.51 5.47 -14.28
CA ASP A 254 31.78 4.47 -15.03
C ASP A 254 32.78 3.68 -15.90
N THR A 255 32.87 2.37 -15.68
CA THR A 255 33.71 1.47 -16.51
C THR A 255 33.06 1.19 -17.86
N LEU A 256 33.84 0.80 -18.87
CA LEU A 256 33.30 0.43 -20.20
C LEU A 256 32.24 -0.68 -20.13
N PRO A 257 32.43 -1.80 -19.37
CA PRO A 257 31.38 -2.78 -19.18
C PRO A 257 30.12 -2.21 -18.55
N PHE A 258 30.25 -1.32 -17.55
CA PHE A 258 29.10 -0.65 -16.94
C PHE A 258 28.32 0.18 -17.95
N LEU A 259 29.00 0.99 -18.76
CA LEU A 259 28.36 1.82 -19.79
C LEU A 259 27.67 0.99 -20.87
N ALA A 260 28.30 -0.09 -21.34
CA ALA A 260 27.71 -0.99 -22.31
C ALA A 260 26.42 -1.65 -21.79
N ILE A 261 26.48 -2.21 -20.57
CA ILE A 261 25.32 -2.83 -19.93
C ILE A 261 24.22 -1.80 -19.67
N LYS A 262 24.57 -0.60 -19.21
CA LYS A 262 23.62 0.51 -18.99
C LYS A 262 22.85 0.85 -20.27
N GLN A 263 23.50 0.90 -21.42
CA GLN A 263 22.85 1.16 -22.70
C GLN A 263 21.86 0.02 -23.08
N VAL A 264 22.27 -1.23 -22.91
CA VAL A 264 21.41 -2.36 -23.19
C VAL A 264 20.17 -2.36 -22.28
N ARG A 265 20.35 -2.15 -20.99
CA ARG A 265 19.25 -2.09 -20.02
C ARG A 265 18.31 -0.91 -20.28
N LEU A 266 18.86 0.26 -20.66
CA LEU A 266 18.03 1.40 -21.05
C LEU A 266 17.15 1.06 -22.26
N ARG A 267 17.68 0.41 -23.29
CA ARG A 267 16.90 -0.03 -24.45
C ARG A 267 15.81 -1.04 -24.06
N LYS A 268 16.12 -2.00 -23.19
CA LYS A 268 15.14 -2.97 -22.68
C LYS A 268 14.01 -2.26 -21.90
N LEU A 269 14.37 -1.33 -21.01
CA LEU A 269 13.40 -0.52 -20.26
C LEU A 269 12.46 0.23 -21.21
N LEU A 270 13.00 0.96 -22.19
CA LEU A 270 12.19 1.69 -23.16
C LEU A 270 11.29 0.76 -23.99
N SER A 271 11.78 -0.43 -24.36
CA SER A 271 10.98 -1.44 -25.05
C SER A 271 9.83 -1.97 -24.20
N GLU A 272 10.03 -2.13 -22.90
CA GLU A 272 8.98 -2.52 -21.96
C GLU A 272 7.94 -1.41 -21.75
N GLU A 273 8.38 -0.17 -21.62
CA GLU A 273 7.47 0.98 -21.51
C GLU A 273 6.63 1.14 -22.79
N MET A 274 7.21 0.91 -23.97
CA MET A 274 6.48 0.92 -25.24
C MET A 274 5.42 -0.20 -25.30
N ARG A 275 5.73 -1.40 -24.80
CA ARG A 275 4.74 -2.50 -24.71
C ARG A 275 3.61 -2.16 -23.73
N LYS A 276 3.93 -1.51 -22.60
CA LYS A 276 2.91 -1.02 -21.65
C LYS A 276 1.99 0.01 -22.31
N LEU A 277 2.58 0.96 -23.04
CA LEU A 277 1.80 1.94 -23.78
C LEU A 277 0.87 1.27 -24.80
N TYR A 278 1.38 0.34 -25.60
CA TYR A 278 0.56 -0.43 -26.53
C TYR A 278 -0.61 -1.13 -25.84
N VAL A 279 -0.36 -1.79 -24.72
CA VAL A 279 -1.43 -2.43 -23.93
C VAL A 279 -2.45 -1.39 -23.46
N ALA A 280 -2.02 -0.24 -22.95
CA ALA A 280 -2.92 0.81 -22.48
C ALA A 280 -3.81 1.37 -23.60
N LEU A 281 -3.23 1.66 -24.77
CA LEU A 281 -3.93 2.23 -25.93
C LEU A 281 -4.96 1.26 -26.53
N THR A 282 -4.71 -0.04 -26.42
CA THR A 282 -5.57 -1.09 -27.01
C THR A 282 -6.69 -1.58 -26.09
N ARG A 283 -6.88 -0.96 -24.92
CA ARG A 283 -7.96 -1.34 -23.98
C ARG A 283 -9.30 -0.68 -24.27
N ALA A 284 -9.29 0.45 -24.98
CA ALA A 284 -10.51 1.20 -25.27
C ALA A 284 -11.21 0.67 -26.52
N GLU A 285 -12.50 0.37 -26.40
CA GLU A 285 -13.36 0.00 -27.53
C GLU A 285 -13.88 1.23 -28.29
N GLN A 286 -14.30 2.28 -27.56
CA GLN A 286 -14.99 3.43 -28.13
C GLN A 286 -14.20 4.72 -27.97
N LYS A 287 -13.73 5.03 -26.73
CA LYS A 287 -13.04 6.29 -26.43
C LYS A 287 -11.85 6.08 -25.53
N LEU A 288 -10.76 6.75 -25.87
CA LEU A 288 -9.51 6.78 -25.11
C LEU A 288 -9.19 8.23 -24.74
N PHE A 289 -8.92 8.45 -23.46
CA PHE A 289 -8.44 9.72 -22.92
C PHE A 289 -7.04 9.55 -22.34
N LEU A 290 -6.09 10.33 -22.86
CA LEU A 290 -4.73 10.38 -22.34
C LEU A 290 -4.59 11.60 -21.44
N VAL A 291 -4.30 11.37 -20.16
CA VAL A 291 -4.28 12.41 -19.14
C VAL A 291 -2.86 12.61 -18.60
N GLY A 292 -2.34 13.80 -18.76
CA GLY A 292 -1.08 14.24 -18.21
C GLY A 292 -1.24 15.53 -17.41
N SER A 293 -0.40 15.74 -16.40
CA SER A 293 -0.37 16.93 -15.59
C SER A 293 1.01 17.56 -15.61
N TYR A 294 1.07 18.87 -15.79
CA TYR A 294 2.28 19.65 -15.74
C TYR A 294 2.14 20.77 -14.70
N LYS A 295 3.24 21.10 -14.05
CA LYS A 295 3.27 22.21 -13.08
C LYS A 295 3.24 23.57 -13.76
N ASP A 296 3.86 23.66 -14.93
CA ASP A 296 3.97 24.88 -15.71
C ASP A 296 3.81 24.55 -17.20
N GLN A 297 2.77 25.11 -17.81
CA GLN A 297 2.46 24.92 -19.22
C GLN A 297 3.52 25.52 -20.13
N ALA A 298 4.08 26.68 -19.76
CA ALA A 298 5.11 27.34 -20.58
C ALA A 298 6.41 26.54 -20.58
N ALA A 299 6.82 25.98 -19.43
CA ALA A 299 7.97 25.10 -19.33
C ALA A 299 7.78 23.81 -20.13
N MET A 300 6.58 23.25 -20.10
CA MET A 300 6.22 22.10 -20.93
C MET A 300 6.36 22.39 -22.43
N TRP A 301 5.77 23.46 -22.91
CA TRP A 301 5.89 23.86 -24.32
C TRP A 301 7.35 24.10 -24.70
N LYS A 302 8.12 24.76 -23.84
CA LYS A 302 9.54 25.01 -24.06
C LYS A 302 10.37 23.71 -24.12
N GLU A 303 10.02 22.71 -23.35
CA GLU A 303 10.66 21.40 -23.40
C GLU A 303 10.31 20.65 -24.70
N TRP A 304 9.06 20.67 -25.12
CA TRP A 304 8.61 20.02 -26.35
C TRP A 304 9.10 20.70 -27.62
N LEU A 305 9.23 22.02 -27.57
CA LEU A 305 9.69 22.85 -28.69
C LEU A 305 11.21 23.03 -28.71
N LYS A 306 11.96 22.38 -27.85
CA LYS A 306 13.47 22.47 -27.86
C LYS A 306 14.12 22.16 -29.20
N VAL A 307 13.35 21.74 -30.20
CA VAL A 307 13.87 21.13 -31.38
C VAL A 307 13.36 21.74 -32.68
N GLY A 308 12.67 22.82 -32.68
CA GLY A 308 12.23 23.36 -33.96
C GLY A 308 11.65 24.77 -33.91
N ASP A 309 11.72 25.40 -35.05
CA ASP A 309 10.99 26.62 -35.33
C ASP A 309 9.51 26.47 -35.00
N VAL A 310 8.96 27.46 -34.31
CA VAL A 310 7.58 27.52 -33.80
C VAL A 310 6.53 27.46 -34.96
N GLU A 311 6.97 27.55 -36.19
CA GLU A 311 6.08 27.56 -37.36
C GLU A 311 5.70 26.19 -37.90
N THR A 312 6.38 25.11 -37.53
CA THR A 312 6.02 23.75 -37.95
C THR A 312 5.71 22.88 -36.76
N LEU A 313 4.41 22.64 -36.55
CA LEU A 313 3.86 21.68 -35.56
C LEU A 313 4.25 20.20 -35.81
N VAL A 314 5.25 19.94 -36.65
CA VAL A 314 5.71 18.59 -36.98
C VAL A 314 7.05 18.33 -36.34
N LEU A 315 7.06 17.55 -35.26
CA LEU A 315 8.29 17.07 -34.66
C LEU A 315 8.89 15.93 -35.49
N PRO A 316 10.16 16.02 -35.91
CA PRO A 316 10.83 14.92 -36.61
C PRO A 316 10.84 13.63 -35.79
N ALA A 317 10.67 12.48 -36.45
CA ALA A 317 10.62 11.18 -35.79
C ALA A 317 11.87 10.87 -34.95
N GLU A 318 13.04 11.34 -35.41
CA GLU A 318 14.32 11.20 -34.69
C GLU A 318 14.29 11.89 -33.32
N ASN A 319 13.67 13.05 -33.21
CA ASN A 319 13.56 13.80 -31.97
C ASN A 319 12.62 13.16 -30.98
N ARG A 320 11.58 12.48 -31.45
CA ARG A 320 10.68 11.67 -30.61
C ARG A 320 11.40 10.47 -30.01
N LEU A 321 12.23 9.80 -30.78
CA LEU A 321 13.05 8.70 -30.30
C LEU A 321 14.11 9.12 -29.31
N GLN A 322 14.51 10.39 -29.32
CA GLN A 322 15.48 10.97 -28.39
C GLN A 322 14.82 11.43 -27.08
N SER A 323 13.56 11.85 -27.08
CA SER A 323 12.83 12.22 -25.86
C SER A 323 12.35 10.96 -25.14
N LYS A 324 13.16 10.49 -24.19
CA LYS A 324 13.03 9.19 -23.53
C LYS A 324 12.53 9.28 -22.08
N SER A 325 11.79 10.31 -21.74
CA SER A 325 11.49 10.61 -20.34
C SER A 325 10.11 10.13 -19.88
N SER A 326 9.09 10.15 -20.76
CA SER A 326 7.73 9.76 -20.38
C SER A 326 6.92 9.21 -21.57
N LEU A 327 5.78 8.55 -21.26
CA LEU A 327 4.85 8.04 -22.29
C LEU A 327 4.22 9.17 -23.10
N MET A 328 3.94 10.33 -22.47
CA MET A 328 3.35 11.49 -23.13
C MET A 328 4.25 12.03 -24.22
N ASN A 329 5.56 12.02 -24.03
CA ASN A 329 6.53 12.49 -25.02
C ASN A 329 6.48 11.68 -26.32
N TRP A 330 6.04 10.43 -26.27
CA TRP A 330 5.87 9.59 -27.48
C TRP A 330 4.57 9.88 -28.22
N GLU A 331 3.51 10.31 -27.50
CA GLU A 331 2.18 10.54 -28.09
C GLU A 331 2.01 11.96 -28.67
N ILE A 332 2.64 12.97 -28.06
CA ILE A 332 2.47 14.36 -28.50
C ILE A 332 3.05 14.62 -29.88
N GLY A 333 4.02 13.85 -30.29
CA GLY A 333 4.62 13.97 -31.60
C GLY A 333 3.86 13.23 -32.74
N ARG A 334 2.67 12.73 -32.50
CA ARG A 334 1.85 11.96 -33.43
C ARG A 334 0.84 12.87 -34.10
#